data_576c8cfad8f96dbade190e6b22cc4b4b
#
_entry.id   576c8cfad8f96dbade190e6b22cc4b4b
#
_cell.length_a   1.000
_cell.length_b   1.000
_cell.length_c   1.000
_cell.angle_alpha   90.00
_cell.angle_beta   90.00
_cell.angle_gamma   90.00
#
_symmetry.space_group_name_H-M   'P 1'
#
loop_
_entity.id
_entity.type
_entity.pdbx_description
1 polymer ?
#
loop_
_entity_poly.entity_id
_entity_poly.type
_entity_poly.pdbx_seq_one_letter_code
_entity_poly.pdbx_strand_id
1 'polypeptide(L)'
;GPAKTNGCPDKDGDGIPDKDDKCPDQAGPASNMGCPVIDRDGDGIPDVDDLCPDVPGMKSAQGCPDMDEDGVPDDKDECPDTPGLKMFNGCPDTDGDGVEDRFDRCPDIPGSKANKGCPEIKKEDKQKLEFAMQAVQFELGKTTLLTTSYPILNDIADIMKRYPDYFLTISGHTDPTGKIETNRKLSTNRAKACYNYLVSKGVSTGRMEYVGYGPDKPRFDNSTEEGRVKNRRVEFSLDLK
;
A
#
# COMPACT_ATOMS: atom_id res chain seq x y z
N GLY A 1 29.27 -35.52 53.33
CA GLY A 1 28.61 -35.13 52.11
C GLY A 1 29.01 -35.99 50.93
N PRO A 2 28.27 -35.95 49.83
CA PRO A 2 28.57 -36.76 48.64
C PRO A 2 29.93 -36.41 48.01
N ALA A 3 30.53 -37.39 47.26
CA ALA A 3 31.80 -37.17 46.59
C ALA A 3 31.77 -36.06 45.54
N LYS A 4 30.58 -35.80 44.93
CA LYS A 4 30.38 -34.74 43.97
C LYS A 4 30.55 -33.33 44.54
N THR A 5 30.26 -33.13 45.83
CA THR A 5 30.35 -31.85 46.52
C THR A 5 31.61 -31.77 47.41
N ASN A 6 32.67 -32.60 47.11
CA ASN A 6 33.92 -32.66 47.87
C ASN A 6 33.71 -32.87 49.38
N GLY A 7 32.65 -33.63 49.79
CA GLY A 7 32.30 -33.92 51.16
C GLY A 7 31.51 -32.82 51.90
N CYS A 8 31.12 -31.75 51.22
CA CYS A 8 30.20 -30.75 51.77
C CYS A 8 28.75 -31.30 51.80
N PRO A 9 27.91 -30.85 52.77
CA PRO A 9 26.48 -31.13 52.73
C PRO A 9 25.86 -30.69 51.41
N ASP A 10 24.89 -31.49 50.95
CA ASP A 10 24.10 -31.27 49.70
C ASP A 10 22.75 -31.98 49.98
N LYS A 11 21.79 -31.17 50.40
CA LYS A 11 20.57 -31.69 51.05
C LYS A 11 19.57 -32.22 50.04
N ASP A 12 19.41 -31.55 48.88
CA ASP A 12 18.49 -31.94 47.85
C ASP A 12 19.15 -32.81 46.77
N GLY A 13 20.48 -32.90 46.74
CA GLY A 13 21.22 -33.83 45.88
C GLY A 13 21.46 -33.34 44.43
N ASP A 14 21.32 -32.07 44.19
CA ASP A 14 21.51 -31.49 42.86
C ASP A 14 22.97 -31.34 42.41
N GLY A 15 23.90 -31.52 43.39
CA GLY A 15 25.34 -31.45 43.16
C GLY A 15 25.95 -30.09 43.49
N ILE A 16 25.19 -29.19 44.06
CA ILE A 16 25.62 -27.90 44.58
C ILE A 16 25.68 -27.99 46.11
N PRO A 17 26.79 -27.67 46.77
CA PRO A 17 26.84 -27.65 48.21
C PRO A 17 25.84 -26.65 48.81
N ASP A 18 25.19 -27.00 49.95
CA ASP A 18 24.20 -26.15 50.66
C ASP A 18 24.66 -24.69 50.84
N LYS A 19 25.97 -24.49 51.05
CA LYS A 19 26.56 -23.14 51.25
C LYS A 19 26.60 -22.26 49.98
N ASP A 20 26.59 -22.93 48.84
CA ASP A 20 26.71 -22.30 47.49
C ASP A 20 25.36 -22.34 46.75
N ASP A 21 24.35 -22.98 47.36
CA ASP A 21 23.00 -23.18 46.87
C ASP A 21 22.04 -22.13 47.44
N LYS A 22 21.29 -21.46 46.58
CA LYS A 22 20.25 -20.52 47.02
C LYS A 22 18.93 -21.21 47.47
N CYS A 23 18.72 -22.42 47.00
CA CYS A 23 17.53 -23.23 47.33
C CYS A 23 17.91 -24.61 47.87
N PRO A 24 18.62 -24.72 49.03
CA PRO A 24 19.20 -25.98 49.52
C PRO A 24 18.23 -27.13 49.82
N ASP A 25 16.96 -26.88 49.68
CA ASP A 25 15.87 -27.85 49.92
C ASP A 25 15.12 -28.28 48.63
N GLN A 26 15.51 -27.70 47.47
CA GLN A 26 14.86 -27.89 46.19
C GLN A 26 15.86 -27.97 45.05
N ALA A 27 16.09 -29.19 44.57
CA ALA A 27 17.06 -29.44 43.51
C ALA A 27 16.85 -28.61 42.23
N GLY A 28 17.90 -27.96 41.75
CA GLY A 28 17.89 -27.16 40.58
C GLY A 28 19.24 -27.12 39.83
N PRO A 29 19.30 -26.52 38.63
CA PRO A 29 20.55 -26.48 37.89
C PRO A 29 21.50 -25.44 38.45
N ALA A 30 22.80 -25.68 38.25
CA ALA A 30 23.87 -24.74 38.63
C ALA A 30 23.73 -23.37 37.92
N SER A 31 23.16 -23.33 36.73
CA SER A 31 22.82 -22.10 36.01
C SER A 31 21.85 -21.20 36.76
N ASN A 32 21.01 -21.77 37.62
CA ASN A 32 20.04 -21.05 38.48
C ASN A 32 20.45 -21.13 39.98
N MET A 33 21.73 -21.28 40.23
CA MET A 33 22.29 -21.32 41.61
C MET A 33 21.64 -22.31 42.53
N GLY A 34 21.26 -23.53 42.03
CA GLY A 34 20.58 -24.58 42.76
C GLY A 34 19.08 -24.45 42.90
N CYS A 35 18.49 -23.39 42.44
CA CYS A 35 17.03 -23.26 42.48
C CYS A 35 16.35 -23.92 41.26
N PRO A 36 15.14 -24.52 41.47
CA PRO A 36 14.34 -25.00 40.34
C PRO A 36 14.08 -23.91 39.31
N VAL A 37 14.11 -24.28 38.05
CA VAL A 37 13.60 -23.42 36.96
C VAL A 37 12.08 -23.67 36.91
N ILE A 38 11.32 -22.64 37.21
CA ILE A 38 9.86 -22.69 37.14
C ILE A 38 9.44 -22.39 35.71
N ASP A 39 8.59 -23.23 35.15
CA ASP A 39 7.94 -23.13 33.90
C ASP A 39 6.51 -23.63 34.07
N ARG A 40 5.56 -22.70 34.31
CA ARG A 40 4.21 -23.04 34.80
C ARG A 40 3.31 -23.58 33.73
N ASP A 41 3.45 -23.10 32.50
CA ASP A 41 2.61 -23.50 31.37
C ASP A 41 3.24 -24.62 30.52
N GLY A 42 4.55 -24.87 30.70
CA GLY A 42 5.26 -26.01 30.09
C GLY A 42 5.64 -25.80 28.65
N ASP A 43 5.78 -24.56 28.17
CA ASP A 43 6.19 -24.26 26.82
C ASP A 43 7.72 -24.33 26.58
N GLY A 44 8.48 -24.53 27.67
CA GLY A 44 9.92 -24.65 27.64
C GLY A 44 10.67 -23.32 27.83
N ILE A 45 9.98 -22.26 28.17
CA ILE A 45 10.52 -20.96 28.54
C ILE A 45 10.31 -20.77 30.05
N PRO A 46 11.40 -20.51 30.81
CA PRO A 46 11.24 -20.26 32.23
C PRO A 46 10.39 -19.00 32.50
N ASP A 47 9.55 -19.04 33.56
CA ASP A 47 8.72 -17.91 33.99
C ASP A 47 9.45 -16.56 34.07
N VAL A 48 10.76 -16.59 34.36
CA VAL A 48 11.60 -15.37 34.49
C VAL A 48 11.93 -14.74 33.13
N ASP A 49 11.87 -15.53 32.05
CA ASP A 49 12.17 -15.13 30.68
C ASP A 49 10.90 -15.11 29.82
N ASP A 50 9.75 -15.45 30.42
CA ASP A 50 8.47 -15.58 29.78
C ASP A 50 7.56 -14.36 30.05
N LEU A 51 7.04 -13.74 29.02
CA LEU A 51 6.08 -12.64 29.12
C LEU A 51 4.66 -13.12 29.43
N CYS A 52 4.35 -14.40 29.12
CA CYS A 52 3.03 -15.00 29.33
C CYS A 52 3.10 -16.29 30.18
N PRO A 53 3.67 -16.27 31.40
CA PRO A 53 4.08 -17.45 32.14
C PRO A 53 2.96 -18.43 32.55
N ASP A 54 1.72 -18.14 32.23
CA ASP A 54 0.54 -18.97 32.51
C ASP A 54 -0.16 -19.47 31.23
N VAL A 55 0.36 -19.09 30.01
CA VAL A 55 -0.25 -19.40 28.72
C VAL A 55 0.83 -19.84 27.76
N PRO A 56 0.90 -21.13 27.39
CA PRO A 56 1.94 -21.64 26.51
C PRO A 56 2.05 -20.86 25.19
N GLY A 57 3.28 -20.49 24.82
CA GLY A 57 3.51 -19.68 23.64
C GLY A 57 4.80 -20.02 22.89
N MET A 58 5.26 -19.06 22.09
CA MET A 58 6.42 -19.26 21.23
C MET A 58 7.65 -18.50 21.71
N LYS A 59 8.82 -19.07 21.49
CA LYS A 59 10.08 -18.41 21.82
C LYS A 59 10.31 -17.13 21.02
N SER A 60 9.81 -17.05 19.78
CA SER A 60 9.82 -15.86 18.93
C SER A 60 9.07 -14.68 19.55
N ALA A 61 7.99 -14.98 20.26
CA ALA A 61 7.10 -14.04 20.96
C ALA A 61 7.34 -14.01 22.46
N GLN A 62 8.53 -14.47 22.92
CA GLN A 62 8.95 -14.46 24.33
C GLN A 62 8.00 -15.19 25.29
N GLY A 63 7.48 -16.38 24.87
CA GLY A 63 6.58 -17.20 25.65
C GLY A 63 5.10 -16.87 25.49
N CYS A 64 4.75 -15.89 24.69
CA CYS A 64 3.34 -15.58 24.39
C CYS A 64 2.83 -16.33 23.15
N PRO A 65 1.50 -16.54 23.04
CA PRO A 65 0.88 -16.97 21.79
C PRO A 65 1.19 -16.01 20.63
N ASP A 66 1.42 -16.59 19.44
CA ASP A 66 1.79 -15.89 18.22
C ASP A 66 1.30 -16.77 17.05
N MET A 67 0.11 -16.43 16.53
CA MET A 67 -0.62 -17.32 15.62
C MET A 67 0.00 -17.41 14.25
N ASP A 68 0.55 -16.31 13.75
CA ASP A 68 1.15 -16.21 12.40
C ASP A 68 2.67 -16.33 12.40
N GLU A 69 3.28 -16.43 13.60
CA GLU A 69 4.71 -16.69 13.85
C GLU A 69 5.64 -15.54 13.40
N ASP A 70 5.17 -14.29 13.37
CA ASP A 70 5.98 -13.12 12.98
C ASP A 70 6.85 -12.56 14.11
N GLY A 71 6.63 -13.04 15.34
CA GLY A 71 7.34 -12.66 16.55
C GLY A 71 6.73 -11.46 17.27
N VAL A 72 5.49 -11.12 16.96
CA VAL A 72 4.64 -10.20 17.73
C VAL A 72 3.57 -11.04 18.40
N PRO A 73 3.44 -10.98 19.73
CA PRO A 73 2.39 -11.72 20.45
C PRO A 73 0.99 -11.30 19.98
N ASP A 74 0.05 -12.25 19.91
CA ASP A 74 -1.35 -12.04 19.49
C ASP A 74 -2.03 -10.86 20.20
N ASP A 75 -1.71 -10.64 21.50
CA ASP A 75 -2.28 -9.55 22.30
C ASP A 75 -1.76 -8.14 21.92
N LYS A 76 -0.65 -8.09 21.17
CA LYS A 76 0.00 -6.86 20.68
C LYS A 76 -0.01 -6.77 19.17
N ASP A 77 -0.51 -7.80 18.52
CA ASP A 77 -0.58 -7.87 17.07
C ASP A 77 -1.89 -7.27 16.56
N GLU A 78 -1.79 -6.32 15.65
CA GLU A 78 -2.94 -5.73 14.98
C GLU A 78 -3.42 -6.55 13.78
N CYS A 79 -2.60 -7.54 13.34
CA CYS A 79 -2.86 -8.44 12.21
C CYS A 79 -2.56 -9.92 12.56
N PRO A 80 -3.11 -10.50 13.65
CA PRO A 80 -2.65 -11.75 14.25
C PRO A 80 -2.80 -13.01 13.38
N ASP A 81 -3.41 -12.89 12.21
CA ASP A 81 -3.59 -13.98 11.24
C ASP A 81 -2.67 -13.82 10.00
N THR A 82 -1.84 -12.76 9.94
CA THR A 82 -1.08 -12.41 8.75
C THR A 82 0.30 -11.88 9.13
N PRO A 83 1.37 -12.66 8.91
CA PRO A 83 2.72 -12.27 9.32
C PRO A 83 3.13 -10.90 8.79
N GLY A 84 3.68 -10.06 9.67
CA GLY A 84 4.07 -8.72 9.30
C GLY A 84 5.35 -8.22 10.00
N LEU A 85 5.41 -6.93 10.25
CA LEU A 85 6.59 -6.28 10.79
C LEU A 85 6.35 -5.75 12.21
N LYS A 86 7.32 -5.96 13.09
CA LYS A 86 7.26 -5.42 14.47
C LYS A 86 7.06 -3.90 14.53
N MET A 87 7.57 -3.17 13.54
CA MET A 87 7.41 -1.71 13.47
C MET A 87 5.97 -1.29 13.13
N PHE A 88 5.16 -2.20 12.62
CA PHE A 88 3.73 -2.04 12.30
C PHE A 88 2.83 -2.92 13.16
N ASN A 89 3.30 -3.25 14.39
CA ASN A 89 2.57 -4.08 15.34
C ASN A 89 2.03 -5.38 14.69
N GLY A 90 2.90 -6.12 13.96
CA GLY A 90 2.54 -7.37 13.31
C GLY A 90 1.84 -7.22 11.95
N CYS A 91 1.55 -6.00 11.46
CA CYS A 91 0.93 -5.86 10.15
C CYS A 91 1.95 -5.86 8.99
N PRO A 92 1.58 -6.40 7.81
CA PRO A 92 2.46 -6.46 6.66
C PRO A 92 2.66 -5.09 5.97
N ASP A 93 3.81 -4.98 5.29
CA ASP A 93 4.19 -3.94 4.34
C ASP A 93 4.84 -4.70 3.17
N THR A 94 4.02 -5.06 2.19
CA THR A 94 4.39 -6.04 1.15
C THR A 94 5.47 -5.52 0.21
N ASP A 95 5.46 -4.23 -0.12
CA ASP A 95 6.44 -3.63 -1.03
C ASP A 95 7.61 -2.94 -0.31
N GLY A 96 7.52 -2.76 1.02
CA GLY A 96 8.58 -2.23 1.86
C GLY A 96 8.77 -0.72 1.78
N ASP A 97 7.74 0.04 1.43
CA ASP A 97 7.83 1.50 1.28
C ASP A 97 7.63 2.28 2.60
N GLY A 98 7.27 1.58 3.67
CA GLY A 98 7.03 2.14 5.00
C GLY A 98 5.57 2.55 5.24
N VAL A 99 4.64 2.07 4.43
CA VAL A 99 3.20 2.17 4.62
C VAL A 99 2.63 0.77 4.75
N GLU A 100 1.92 0.50 5.83
CA GLU A 100 1.27 -0.80 6.04
C GLU A 100 0.25 -1.08 4.94
N ASP A 101 0.12 -2.33 4.48
CA ASP A 101 -0.78 -2.74 3.40
C ASP A 101 -2.23 -2.26 3.59
N ARG A 102 -2.72 -2.24 4.83
CA ARG A 102 -4.08 -1.77 5.16
C ARG A 102 -4.31 -0.26 4.94
N PHE A 103 -3.23 0.54 4.92
CA PHE A 103 -3.25 1.97 4.67
C PHE A 103 -2.65 2.32 3.31
N ASP A 104 -2.05 1.33 2.65
CA ASP A 104 -1.46 1.45 1.34
C ASP A 104 -2.51 1.23 0.25
N ARG A 105 -2.56 2.15 -0.71
CA ARG A 105 -3.42 1.99 -1.89
C ARG A 105 -2.75 1.21 -3.01
N CYS A 106 -1.44 1.05 -2.93
CA CYS A 106 -0.63 0.37 -3.93
C CYS A 106 0.29 -0.67 -3.28
N PRO A 107 -0.22 -1.64 -2.50
CA PRO A 107 0.57 -2.48 -1.60
C PRO A 107 1.62 -3.35 -2.29
N ASP A 108 1.61 -3.43 -3.61
CA ASP A 108 2.59 -4.19 -4.42
C ASP A 108 3.60 -3.28 -5.13
N ILE A 109 3.51 -1.93 -5.00
CA ILE A 109 4.31 -0.98 -5.78
C ILE A 109 4.77 0.18 -4.91
N PRO A 110 6.05 0.23 -4.52
CA PRO A 110 6.56 1.21 -3.58
C PRO A 110 6.28 2.66 -3.99
N GLY A 111 5.76 3.44 -3.06
CA GLY A 111 5.47 4.84 -3.28
C GLY A 111 5.86 5.74 -2.10
N SER A 112 5.10 6.76 -1.82
CA SER A 112 5.37 7.64 -0.71
C SER A 112 4.18 7.68 0.27
N LYS A 113 4.47 7.82 1.56
CA LYS A 113 3.44 8.01 2.59
C LYS A 113 2.53 9.21 2.29
N ALA A 114 3.10 10.28 1.69
CA ALA A 114 2.33 11.46 1.27
C ALA A 114 1.32 11.14 0.17
N ASN A 115 1.61 10.12 -0.66
CA ASN A 115 0.75 9.63 -1.73
C ASN A 115 0.08 8.28 -1.38
N LYS A 116 -0.06 7.98 -0.08
CA LYS A 116 -0.74 6.78 0.46
C LYS A 116 -0.15 5.47 -0.09
N GLY A 117 1.18 5.36 -0.10
CA GLY A 117 1.91 4.21 -0.58
C GLY A 117 2.01 4.09 -2.10
N CYS A 118 1.36 4.96 -2.87
CA CYS A 118 1.45 4.90 -4.33
C CYS A 118 2.62 5.71 -4.89
N PRO A 119 3.21 5.30 -6.04
CA PRO A 119 4.23 6.08 -6.71
C PRO A 119 3.67 7.41 -7.21
N GLU A 120 4.41 8.49 -7.04
CA GLU A 120 4.03 9.79 -7.59
C GLU A 120 4.15 9.82 -9.11
N ILE A 121 3.18 10.46 -9.78
CA ILE A 121 3.24 10.67 -11.23
C ILE A 121 4.43 11.58 -11.53
N LYS A 122 5.37 11.09 -12.33
CA LYS A 122 6.57 11.82 -12.75
C LYS A 122 6.19 13.14 -13.44
N LYS A 123 7.00 14.17 -13.22
CA LYS A 123 6.79 15.50 -13.83
C LYS A 123 6.65 15.43 -15.34
N GLU A 124 7.44 14.58 -15.99
CA GLU A 124 7.40 14.36 -17.44
C GLU A 124 6.06 13.79 -17.90
N ASP A 125 5.49 12.87 -17.15
CA ASP A 125 4.19 12.27 -17.46
C ASP A 125 3.05 13.26 -17.22
N LYS A 126 3.13 14.08 -16.17
CA LYS A 126 2.19 15.21 -15.96
C LYS A 126 2.24 16.19 -17.13
N GLN A 127 3.44 16.52 -17.62
CA GLN A 127 3.61 17.41 -18.80
C GLN A 127 3.03 16.80 -20.07
N LYS A 128 3.17 15.48 -20.28
CA LYS A 128 2.55 14.78 -21.41
C LYS A 128 1.02 14.82 -21.36
N LEU A 129 0.42 14.62 -20.19
CA LEU A 129 -1.03 14.73 -20.02
C LEU A 129 -1.52 16.16 -20.28
N GLU A 130 -0.79 17.17 -19.83
CA GLU A 130 -1.11 18.57 -20.11
C GLU A 130 -0.94 18.93 -21.58
N PHE A 131 0.11 18.43 -22.23
CA PHE A 131 0.31 18.61 -23.67
C PHE A 131 -0.80 17.94 -24.49
N ALA A 132 -1.25 16.77 -24.08
CA ALA A 132 -2.34 16.03 -24.74
C ALA A 132 -3.62 16.85 -24.86
N MET A 133 -3.90 17.71 -23.88
CA MET A 133 -5.07 18.61 -23.89
C MET A 133 -5.10 19.55 -25.11
N GLN A 134 -3.93 19.98 -25.62
CA GLN A 134 -3.81 20.87 -26.76
C GLN A 134 -3.62 20.11 -28.07
N ALA A 135 -3.05 18.93 -28.00
CA ALA A 135 -2.56 18.18 -29.16
C ALA A 135 -3.55 17.13 -29.67
N VAL A 136 -4.53 16.69 -28.85
CA VAL A 136 -5.60 15.80 -29.31
C VAL A 136 -6.62 16.59 -30.11
N GLN A 137 -6.73 16.29 -31.40
CA GLN A 137 -7.53 17.01 -32.38
C GLN A 137 -8.56 16.08 -33.05
N PHE A 138 -9.64 16.70 -33.53
CA PHE A 138 -10.72 16.03 -34.23
C PHE A 138 -10.97 16.70 -35.60
N GLU A 139 -11.56 15.97 -36.52
CA GLU A 139 -12.10 16.55 -37.74
C GLU A 139 -13.12 17.65 -37.38
N LEU A 140 -13.19 18.68 -38.20
CA LEU A 140 -14.06 19.85 -37.98
C LEU A 140 -15.54 19.41 -37.78
N GLY A 141 -16.10 19.80 -36.64
CA GLY A 141 -17.50 19.46 -36.30
C GLY A 141 -17.77 17.97 -36.02
N LYS A 142 -16.75 17.10 -36.06
CA LYS A 142 -16.91 15.66 -35.88
C LYS A 142 -16.28 15.16 -34.57
N THR A 143 -16.44 13.86 -34.34
CA THR A 143 -15.86 13.09 -33.22
C THR A 143 -14.75 12.14 -33.67
N THR A 144 -14.40 12.20 -34.96
CA THR A 144 -13.31 11.41 -35.56
C THR A 144 -11.96 12.03 -35.17
N LEU A 145 -11.12 11.26 -34.51
CA LEU A 145 -9.75 11.66 -34.16
C LEU A 145 -8.91 11.89 -35.43
N LEU A 146 -8.13 12.95 -35.45
CA LEU A 146 -7.10 13.13 -36.48
C LEU A 146 -5.94 12.16 -36.20
N THR A 147 -5.27 11.73 -37.30
CA THR A 147 -4.14 10.79 -37.20
C THR A 147 -2.98 11.30 -36.34
N THR A 148 -2.80 12.64 -36.30
CA THR A 148 -1.83 13.33 -35.44
C THR A 148 -2.07 13.16 -33.95
N SER A 149 -3.28 12.76 -33.53
CA SER A 149 -3.64 12.53 -32.12
C SER A 149 -3.22 11.15 -31.62
N TYR A 150 -3.01 10.17 -32.48
CA TYR A 150 -2.70 8.80 -32.07
C TYR A 150 -1.38 8.64 -31.30
N PRO A 151 -0.25 9.26 -31.68
CA PRO A 151 0.99 9.18 -30.91
C PRO A 151 0.78 9.64 -29.47
N ILE A 152 0.04 10.72 -29.27
CA ILE A 152 -0.23 11.34 -27.98
C ILE A 152 -1.12 10.43 -27.12
N LEU A 153 -2.16 9.84 -27.70
CA LEU A 153 -3.02 8.88 -27.03
C LEU A 153 -2.27 7.56 -26.69
N ASN A 154 -1.27 7.19 -27.49
CA ASN A 154 -0.38 6.09 -27.15
C ASN A 154 0.47 6.41 -25.90
N ASP A 155 1.02 7.62 -25.81
CA ASP A 155 1.75 8.08 -24.62
C ASP A 155 0.87 8.01 -23.37
N ILE A 156 -0.42 8.41 -23.47
CA ILE A 156 -1.39 8.29 -22.36
C ILE A 156 -1.62 6.82 -22.00
N ALA A 157 -1.78 5.94 -22.99
CA ALA A 157 -1.94 4.51 -22.73
C ALA A 157 -0.72 3.91 -22.01
N ASP A 158 0.49 4.35 -22.36
CA ASP A 158 1.72 3.90 -21.70
C ASP A 158 1.89 4.50 -20.31
N ILE A 159 1.42 5.72 -20.05
CA ILE A 159 1.30 6.30 -18.71
C ILE A 159 0.35 5.43 -17.87
N MET A 160 -0.83 5.09 -18.38
CA MET A 160 -1.79 4.26 -17.66
C MET A 160 -1.26 2.86 -17.32
N LYS A 161 -0.34 2.31 -18.11
CA LYS A 161 0.33 1.03 -17.80
C LYS A 161 1.38 1.17 -16.69
N ARG A 162 2.10 2.31 -16.65
CA ARG A 162 3.09 2.58 -15.59
C ARG A 162 2.50 2.88 -14.23
N TYR A 163 1.27 3.37 -14.19
CA TYR A 163 0.55 3.74 -12.97
C TYR A 163 -0.75 2.93 -12.87
N PRO A 164 -0.69 1.62 -12.50
CA PRO A 164 -1.83 0.72 -12.54
C PRO A 164 -2.97 1.13 -11.58
N ASP A 165 -2.65 1.79 -10.47
CA ASP A 165 -3.61 2.16 -9.41
C ASP A 165 -4.25 3.53 -9.61
N TYR A 166 -3.83 4.22 -10.66
CA TYR A 166 -4.43 5.49 -11.04
C TYR A 166 -5.63 5.29 -11.97
N PHE A 167 -6.58 6.20 -11.84
CA PHE A 167 -7.80 6.28 -12.62
C PHE A 167 -7.76 7.49 -13.56
N LEU A 168 -8.16 7.31 -14.80
CA LEU A 168 -8.15 8.35 -15.83
C LEU A 168 -9.55 8.90 -16.08
N THR A 169 -9.75 10.19 -15.81
CA THR A 169 -10.95 10.93 -16.23
C THR A 169 -10.67 11.69 -17.54
N ILE A 170 -11.46 11.41 -18.55
CA ILE A 170 -11.39 12.04 -19.88
C ILE A 170 -12.52 13.04 -20.01
N SER A 171 -12.21 14.33 -20.03
CA SER A 171 -13.20 15.42 -20.02
C SER A 171 -13.23 16.15 -21.37
N GLY A 172 -14.40 16.16 -22.03
CA GLY A 172 -14.60 16.90 -23.28
C GLY A 172 -15.20 18.28 -23.04
N HIS A 173 -14.71 19.28 -23.81
CA HIS A 173 -15.14 20.67 -23.70
C HIS A 173 -15.38 21.26 -25.10
N THR A 174 -16.25 22.30 -25.15
CA THR A 174 -16.49 23.12 -26.33
C THR A 174 -16.35 24.60 -25.97
N ASP A 175 -16.31 25.45 -26.98
CA ASP A 175 -16.67 26.85 -26.83
C ASP A 175 -18.20 27.04 -26.69
N PRO A 176 -18.70 28.22 -26.34
CA PRO A 176 -20.14 28.47 -26.18
C PRO A 176 -20.90 28.66 -27.50
N THR A 177 -20.25 28.51 -28.64
CA THR A 177 -20.90 28.73 -29.95
C THR A 177 -21.90 27.63 -30.27
N GLY A 178 -23.13 27.98 -30.57
CA GLY A 178 -24.18 27.05 -30.94
C GLY A 178 -25.07 26.62 -29.77
N LYS A 179 -25.82 25.51 -29.96
CA LYS A 179 -26.79 25.03 -28.96
C LYS A 179 -26.07 24.23 -27.86
N ILE A 180 -26.38 24.51 -26.60
CA ILE A 180 -25.83 23.84 -25.42
C ILE A 180 -25.94 22.32 -25.52
N GLU A 181 -27.12 21.80 -25.86
CA GLU A 181 -27.36 20.36 -25.96
C GLU A 181 -26.46 19.69 -27.02
N THR A 182 -26.26 20.37 -28.15
CA THR A 182 -25.37 19.90 -29.23
C THR A 182 -23.92 19.86 -28.74
N ASN A 183 -23.49 20.90 -28.02
CA ASN A 183 -22.14 21.01 -27.46
C ASN A 183 -21.88 19.97 -26.38
N ARG A 184 -22.83 19.71 -25.47
CA ARG A 184 -22.73 18.64 -24.49
C ARG A 184 -22.58 17.28 -25.16
N LYS A 185 -23.43 16.95 -26.13
CA LYS A 185 -23.36 15.71 -26.91
C LYS A 185 -22.03 15.59 -27.68
N LEU A 186 -21.57 16.66 -28.33
CA LEU A 186 -20.31 16.68 -29.08
C LEU A 186 -19.11 16.43 -28.14
N SER A 187 -19.05 17.12 -26.99
CA SER A 187 -17.97 16.98 -26.04
C SER A 187 -17.92 15.58 -25.40
N THR A 188 -19.09 15.02 -25.03
CA THR A 188 -19.20 13.63 -24.55
C THR A 188 -18.69 12.63 -25.59
N ASN A 189 -19.09 12.79 -26.84
CA ASN A 189 -18.70 11.86 -27.90
C ASN A 189 -17.21 11.97 -28.25
N ARG A 190 -16.60 13.14 -28.11
CA ARG A 190 -15.16 13.33 -28.29
C ARG A 190 -14.36 12.66 -27.17
N ALA A 191 -14.77 12.85 -25.91
CA ALA A 191 -14.19 12.15 -24.77
C ALA A 191 -14.33 10.62 -24.92
N LYS A 192 -15.50 10.15 -25.37
CA LYS A 192 -15.75 8.73 -25.67
C LYS A 192 -14.87 8.19 -26.78
N ALA A 193 -14.56 8.99 -27.82
CA ALA A 193 -13.65 8.55 -28.88
C ALA A 193 -12.23 8.31 -28.35
N CYS A 194 -11.73 9.20 -27.49
CA CYS A 194 -10.43 9.00 -26.78
C CYS A 194 -10.48 7.77 -25.89
N TYR A 195 -11.51 7.62 -25.09
CA TYR A 195 -11.73 6.45 -24.23
C TYR A 195 -11.69 5.13 -25.04
N ASN A 196 -12.46 5.03 -26.13
CA ASN A 196 -12.50 3.84 -26.97
C ASN A 196 -11.13 3.53 -27.59
N TYR A 197 -10.38 4.56 -27.96
CA TYR A 197 -9.02 4.38 -28.47
C TYR A 197 -8.09 3.80 -27.39
N LEU A 198 -8.12 4.33 -26.16
CA LEU A 198 -7.31 3.83 -25.05
C LEU A 198 -7.69 2.38 -24.67
N VAL A 199 -8.98 2.04 -24.71
CA VAL A 199 -9.43 0.63 -24.57
C VAL A 199 -8.81 -0.26 -25.65
N SER A 200 -8.77 0.19 -26.90
CA SER A 200 -8.12 -0.55 -28.00
C SER A 200 -6.61 -0.75 -27.81
N LYS A 201 -5.97 0.09 -26.94
CA LYS A 201 -4.57 -0.01 -26.55
C LYS A 201 -4.33 -0.81 -25.26
N GLY A 202 -5.39 -1.45 -24.75
CA GLY A 202 -5.32 -2.35 -23.61
C GLY A 202 -5.50 -1.68 -22.25
N VAL A 203 -5.92 -0.41 -22.21
CA VAL A 203 -6.26 0.22 -20.92
C VAL A 203 -7.62 -0.30 -20.45
N SER A 204 -7.67 -0.80 -19.21
CA SER A 204 -8.88 -1.38 -18.62
C SER A 204 -10.02 -0.38 -18.52
N THR A 205 -11.22 -0.79 -18.90
CA THR A 205 -12.45 0.03 -18.80
C THR A 205 -12.78 0.42 -17.37
N GLY A 206 -12.45 -0.41 -16.38
CA GLY A 206 -12.64 -0.14 -14.95
C GLY A 206 -11.73 0.94 -14.39
N ARG A 207 -10.72 1.35 -15.15
CA ARG A 207 -9.74 2.38 -14.77
C ARG A 207 -9.93 3.72 -15.51
N MET A 208 -11.01 3.88 -16.23
CA MET A 208 -11.26 5.09 -17.01
C MET A 208 -12.75 5.46 -16.99
N GLU A 209 -13.00 6.76 -17.03
CA GLU A 209 -14.32 7.31 -17.34
C GLU A 209 -14.21 8.43 -18.37
N TYR A 210 -15.33 8.79 -18.96
CA TYR A 210 -15.42 9.94 -19.84
C TYR A 210 -16.64 10.78 -19.54
N VAL A 211 -16.50 12.11 -19.64
CA VAL A 211 -17.56 13.08 -19.39
C VAL A 211 -17.49 14.22 -20.39
N GLY A 212 -18.64 14.74 -20.82
CA GLY A 212 -18.74 15.91 -21.66
C GLY A 212 -19.35 17.08 -20.91
N TYR A 213 -18.58 18.13 -20.72
CA TYR A 213 -19.04 19.35 -20.07
C TYR A 213 -19.63 20.38 -21.05
N GLY A 214 -19.47 20.19 -22.38
CA GLY A 214 -19.86 21.23 -23.30
C GLY A 214 -19.12 22.54 -23.01
N PRO A 215 -19.83 23.69 -22.99
CA PRO A 215 -19.23 24.99 -22.69
C PRO A 215 -19.16 25.33 -21.20
N ASP A 216 -19.61 24.46 -20.29
CA ASP A 216 -19.86 24.80 -18.88
C ASP A 216 -18.56 25.00 -18.05
N LYS A 217 -17.42 24.49 -18.52
CA LYS A 217 -16.13 24.61 -17.86
C LYS A 217 -15.06 25.24 -18.78
N PRO A 218 -15.16 26.54 -19.12
CA PRO A 218 -14.12 27.19 -19.89
C PRO A 218 -12.83 27.35 -19.09
N ARG A 219 -11.69 27.15 -19.72
CA ARG A 219 -10.35 27.38 -19.16
C ARG A 219 -9.70 28.66 -19.68
N PHE A 220 -10.18 29.12 -20.84
CA PHE A 220 -9.67 30.30 -21.54
C PHE A 220 -10.80 31.28 -21.84
N ASP A 221 -10.44 32.53 -22.14
CA ASP A 221 -11.41 33.58 -22.41
C ASP A 221 -12.20 33.32 -23.71
N ASN A 222 -13.51 33.15 -23.58
CA ASN A 222 -14.41 32.91 -24.71
C ASN A 222 -14.69 34.19 -25.55
N SER A 223 -14.30 35.38 -25.10
CA SER A 223 -14.47 36.62 -25.86
C SER A 223 -13.55 36.64 -27.08
N THR A 224 -12.41 35.95 -27.03
CA THR A 224 -11.44 35.87 -28.11
C THR A 224 -11.56 34.58 -28.93
N GLU A 225 -11.25 34.62 -30.24
CA GLU A 225 -11.23 33.40 -31.04
C GLU A 225 -10.14 32.43 -30.56
N GLU A 226 -8.99 32.95 -30.16
CA GLU A 226 -7.90 32.14 -29.63
C GLU A 226 -8.33 31.36 -28.38
N GLY A 227 -9.04 32.02 -27.44
CA GLY A 227 -9.56 31.37 -26.23
C GLY A 227 -10.64 30.33 -26.54
N ARG A 228 -11.54 30.62 -27.51
CA ARG A 228 -12.52 29.62 -27.99
C ARG A 228 -11.85 28.40 -28.60
N VAL A 229 -10.83 28.58 -29.42
CA VAL A 229 -10.06 27.45 -30.00
C VAL A 229 -9.48 26.59 -28.88
N LYS A 230 -8.88 27.19 -27.86
CA LYS A 230 -8.29 26.48 -26.71
C LYS A 230 -9.36 25.82 -25.82
N ASN A 231 -10.57 26.34 -25.78
CA ASN A 231 -11.69 25.74 -25.06
C ASN A 231 -12.29 24.52 -25.76
N ARG A 232 -12.10 24.36 -27.08
CA ARG A 232 -12.46 23.16 -27.84
C ARG A 232 -11.40 22.06 -27.65
N ARG A 233 -11.39 21.42 -26.46
CA ARG A 233 -10.34 20.51 -26.03
C ARG A 233 -10.87 19.24 -25.38
N VAL A 234 -10.00 18.26 -25.19
CA VAL A 234 -10.20 17.11 -24.28
C VAL A 234 -9.09 17.13 -23.23
N GLU A 235 -9.47 17.07 -21.97
CA GLU A 235 -8.55 16.99 -20.83
C GLU A 235 -8.42 15.54 -20.35
N PHE A 236 -7.24 15.21 -19.78
CA PHE A 236 -6.91 13.91 -19.22
C PHE A 236 -6.40 14.14 -17.79
N SER A 237 -7.22 13.78 -16.80
CA SER A 237 -6.87 13.85 -15.38
C SER A 237 -6.59 12.46 -14.85
N LEU A 238 -5.48 12.31 -14.15
CA LEU A 238 -5.03 11.06 -13.56
C LEU A 238 -5.01 11.22 -12.04
N ASP A 239 -5.86 10.47 -11.36
CA ASP A 239 -6.08 10.58 -9.92
C ASP A 239 -6.07 9.19 -9.28
N LEU A 240 -5.64 9.08 -8.02
CA LEU A 240 -5.83 7.87 -7.20
C LEU A 240 -7.31 7.73 -6.85
N LYS A 241 -7.87 6.54 -7.03
CA LYS A 241 -9.28 6.28 -6.75
C LYS A 241 -9.47 5.42 -5.52
#